data_e18b9a91bd65337c8aa5fd637d2931c1
#
_entry.id   e18b9a91bd65337c8aa5fd637d2931c1
#
_cell.length_a   1.000
_cell.length_b   1.000
_cell.length_c   1.000
_cell.angle_alpha   90.00
_cell.angle_beta   90.00
_cell.angle_gamma   90.00
#
_symmetry.space_group_name_H-M   'P 1'
#
loop_
_entity.id
_entity.type
_entity.pdbx_description
1 polymer ?
#
loop_
_entity_poly.entity_id
_entity_poly.type
_entity_poly.pdbx_seq_one_letter_code
_entity_poly.pdbx_strand_id
1 'polypeptide(L)'
;LNPLVGVISAGCTALLKPSPYTPHVAKTIEGLISEIFDEQYVAVVQGDREVNTLLFGMRWDAIFFTGSPALGRIVMTAAARNLTPVVLELGGKSPSIVDRGADIEVAARRIAWGKTLNAGQTCIAPDYLLIHRSLQDRFTEAFARALHRLHGDDAQQSPHYVRLVNDRAFERVTSYLAQGKILVGGRTDPSDRYIEPTLLAEVDPGAPVMQEEIFGPVLPMLPFDDIGEAVALINDREKPLALYYFGPEKAGREVLLRTSSGGACLNDVIMQIANDRLPFGGVGNSGMGRYHGRDSFDAFSHRRGVVESPARPDLPLRYPPYKGFRWVKKIL
;
A
#
# COMPACT_ATOMS: atom_id res chain seq x y z
N LEU A 1 -7.64 1.99 -12.10
CA LEU A 1 -7.33 2.20 -13.53
C LEU A 1 -5.87 2.64 -13.78
N ASN A 2 -5.14 3.16 -12.77
CA ASN A 2 -3.76 3.62 -12.96
C ASN A 2 -2.82 2.53 -13.56
N PRO A 3 -2.83 1.25 -13.10
CA PRO A 3 -2.03 0.20 -13.73
C PRO A 3 -2.35 -0.04 -15.21
N LEU A 4 -3.60 0.17 -15.63
CA LEU A 4 -4.00 0.00 -17.03
C LEU A 4 -3.26 0.97 -17.97
N VAL A 5 -2.93 2.18 -17.51
CA VAL A 5 -2.12 3.13 -18.28
C VAL A 5 -0.75 2.52 -18.62
N GLY A 6 -0.13 1.84 -17.63
CA GLY A 6 1.13 1.13 -17.84
C GLY A 6 1.01 -0.03 -18.85
N VAL A 7 -0.06 -0.82 -18.74
CA VAL A 7 -0.35 -1.93 -19.67
C VAL A 7 -0.51 -1.44 -21.11
N ILE A 8 -1.33 -0.41 -21.32
CA ILE A 8 -1.56 0.18 -22.65
C ILE A 8 -0.28 0.80 -23.20
N SER A 9 0.49 1.53 -22.37
CA SER A 9 1.74 2.15 -22.80
C SER A 9 2.81 1.12 -23.22
N ALA A 10 2.78 -0.07 -22.63
CA ALA A 10 3.64 -1.21 -22.99
C ALA A 10 3.15 -1.99 -24.22
N GLY A 11 1.98 -1.63 -24.79
CA GLY A 11 1.40 -2.31 -25.96
C GLY A 11 0.77 -3.67 -25.64
N CYS A 12 0.40 -3.91 -24.39
CA CYS A 12 -0.23 -5.16 -23.96
C CYS A 12 -1.77 -5.07 -24.02
N THR A 13 -2.41 -6.21 -24.21
CA THR A 13 -3.84 -6.38 -23.96
C THR A 13 -4.11 -6.52 -22.45
N ALA A 14 -5.33 -6.24 -22.00
CA ALA A 14 -5.68 -6.30 -20.59
C ALA A 14 -7.04 -6.94 -20.34
N LEU A 15 -7.11 -7.75 -19.29
CA LEU A 15 -8.36 -8.15 -18.65
C LEU A 15 -8.45 -7.51 -17.28
N LEU A 16 -9.46 -6.68 -17.08
CA LEU A 16 -9.74 -6.03 -15.78
C LEU A 16 -10.78 -6.82 -15.01
N LYS A 17 -10.51 -7.06 -13.74
CA LYS A 17 -11.47 -7.68 -12.81
C LYS A 17 -11.65 -6.77 -11.60
N PRO A 18 -12.67 -5.88 -11.58
CA PRO A 18 -12.97 -5.00 -10.44
C PRO A 18 -13.41 -5.79 -9.19
N SER A 19 -13.31 -5.13 -8.03
CA SER A 19 -13.77 -5.71 -6.77
C SER A 19 -15.30 -5.92 -6.76
N PRO A 20 -15.81 -7.08 -6.29
CA PRO A 20 -17.24 -7.30 -6.15
C PRO A 20 -17.86 -6.50 -5.00
N TYR A 21 -17.05 -5.95 -4.09
CA TYR A 21 -17.54 -5.15 -2.96
C TYR A 21 -18.00 -3.73 -3.35
N THR A 22 -17.69 -3.30 -4.58
CA THR A 22 -18.07 -1.99 -5.13
C THR A 22 -18.80 -2.15 -6.46
N PRO A 23 -20.01 -2.76 -6.50
CA PRO A 23 -20.66 -3.16 -7.74
C PRO A 23 -20.99 -1.99 -8.65
N HIS A 24 -21.39 -0.83 -8.10
CA HIS A 24 -21.69 0.36 -8.91
C HIS A 24 -20.42 0.90 -9.60
N VAL A 25 -19.29 0.94 -8.89
CA VAL A 25 -18.01 1.34 -9.47
C VAL A 25 -17.55 0.33 -10.53
N ALA A 26 -17.71 -0.97 -10.26
CA ALA A 26 -17.37 -2.03 -11.22
C ALA A 26 -18.17 -1.88 -12.52
N LYS A 27 -19.48 -1.64 -12.44
CA LYS A 27 -20.36 -1.40 -13.60
C LYS A 27 -19.98 -0.14 -14.36
N THR A 28 -19.61 0.94 -13.65
CA THR A 28 -19.16 2.18 -14.28
C THR A 28 -17.84 1.96 -15.03
N ILE A 29 -16.89 1.25 -14.45
CA ILE A 29 -15.62 0.91 -15.10
C ILE A 29 -15.88 0.08 -16.36
N GLU A 30 -16.74 -0.94 -16.28
CA GLU A 30 -17.11 -1.78 -17.43
C GLU A 30 -17.69 -0.93 -18.55
N GLY A 31 -18.66 -0.04 -18.25
CA GLY A 31 -19.26 0.85 -19.24
C GLY A 31 -18.25 1.76 -19.91
N LEU A 32 -17.38 2.42 -19.12
CA LEU A 32 -16.33 3.31 -19.65
C LEU A 32 -15.31 2.57 -20.53
N ILE A 33 -14.88 1.38 -20.11
CA ILE A 33 -13.92 0.59 -20.89
C ILE A 33 -14.53 0.10 -22.19
N SER A 34 -15.76 -0.42 -22.16
CA SER A 34 -16.46 -0.93 -23.36
C SER A 34 -16.80 0.18 -24.36
N GLU A 35 -16.93 1.43 -23.91
CA GLU A 35 -17.13 2.58 -24.80
C GLU A 35 -15.85 3.01 -25.52
N ILE A 36 -14.70 2.83 -24.88
CA ILE A 36 -13.41 3.39 -25.35
C ILE A 36 -12.58 2.34 -26.11
N PHE A 37 -12.62 1.08 -25.69
CA PHE A 37 -11.75 0.04 -26.18
C PHE A 37 -12.52 -1.14 -26.80
N ASP A 38 -11.97 -1.71 -27.86
CA ASP A 38 -12.39 -3.02 -28.35
C ASP A 38 -12.14 -4.10 -27.27
N GLU A 39 -13.11 -5.00 -27.07
CA GLU A 39 -13.02 -6.08 -26.10
C GLU A 39 -11.78 -6.99 -26.31
N GLN A 40 -11.32 -7.14 -27.56
CA GLN A 40 -10.11 -7.88 -27.87
C GLN A 40 -8.84 -7.20 -27.36
N TYR A 41 -8.90 -5.90 -27.05
CA TYR A 41 -7.77 -5.13 -26.54
C TYR A 41 -7.84 -4.93 -25.04
N VAL A 42 -8.97 -4.43 -24.52
CA VAL A 42 -9.20 -4.27 -23.09
C VAL A 42 -10.59 -4.77 -22.74
N ALA A 43 -10.66 -5.87 -21.98
CA ALA A 43 -11.91 -6.44 -21.49
C ALA A 43 -12.13 -6.20 -19.99
N VAL A 44 -13.37 -6.21 -19.56
CA VAL A 44 -13.76 -6.17 -18.15
C VAL A 44 -14.61 -7.39 -17.83
N VAL A 45 -14.25 -8.11 -16.76
CA VAL A 45 -15.04 -9.23 -16.24
C VAL A 45 -15.44 -8.92 -14.80
N GLN A 46 -16.73 -8.92 -14.54
CA GLN A 46 -17.28 -8.85 -13.19
C GLN A 46 -17.46 -10.24 -12.61
N GLY A 47 -17.47 -10.33 -11.30
CA GLY A 47 -17.72 -11.59 -10.60
C GLY A 47 -17.04 -11.66 -9.25
N ASP A 48 -17.30 -12.74 -8.58
CA ASP A 48 -16.91 -13.04 -7.21
C ASP A 48 -15.69 -13.96 -7.12
N ARG A 49 -15.65 -14.76 -6.05
CA ARG A 49 -14.57 -15.71 -5.76
C ARG A 49 -14.42 -16.80 -6.82
N GLU A 50 -15.52 -17.23 -7.45
CA GLU A 50 -15.49 -18.31 -8.47
C GLU A 50 -14.82 -17.80 -9.73
N VAL A 51 -15.17 -16.59 -10.18
CA VAL A 51 -14.52 -15.92 -11.32
C VAL A 51 -13.04 -15.69 -11.04
N ASN A 52 -12.66 -15.25 -9.83
CA ASN A 52 -11.25 -15.12 -9.46
C ASN A 52 -10.51 -16.46 -9.59
N THR A 53 -11.11 -17.55 -9.11
CA THR A 53 -10.50 -18.90 -9.19
C THR A 53 -10.29 -19.34 -10.63
N LEU A 54 -11.26 -19.06 -11.49
CA LEU A 54 -11.18 -19.33 -12.93
C LEU A 54 -10.04 -18.55 -13.56
N LEU A 55 -9.97 -17.23 -13.33
CA LEU A 55 -8.94 -16.35 -13.88
C LEU A 55 -7.55 -16.75 -13.39
N PHE A 56 -7.37 -17.11 -12.13
CA PHE A 56 -6.09 -17.59 -11.60
C PHE A 56 -5.67 -18.95 -12.16
N GLY A 57 -6.61 -19.73 -12.69
CA GLY A 57 -6.33 -20.98 -13.41
C GLY A 57 -5.85 -20.80 -14.85
N MET A 58 -6.04 -19.61 -15.41
CA MET A 58 -5.64 -19.31 -16.80
C MET A 58 -4.15 -18.97 -16.90
N ARG A 59 -3.61 -19.05 -18.11
CA ARG A 59 -2.24 -18.63 -18.39
C ARG A 59 -2.20 -17.15 -18.77
N TRP A 60 -1.43 -16.37 -18.01
CA TRP A 60 -1.21 -14.94 -18.22
C TRP A 60 0.28 -14.66 -18.46
N ASP A 61 0.59 -13.61 -19.21
CA ASP A 61 1.96 -13.10 -19.36
C ASP A 61 2.39 -12.25 -18.16
N ALA A 62 1.45 -11.58 -17.50
CA ALA A 62 1.67 -10.87 -16.23
C ALA A 62 0.36 -10.79 -15.44
N ILE A 63 0.45 -10.71 -14.10
CA ILE A 63 -0.69 -10.46 -13.22
C ILE A 63 -0.36 -9.26 -12.33
N PHE A 64 -1.21 -8.24 -12.37
CA PHE A 64 -1.21 -7.13 -11.41
C PHE A 64 -2.37 -7.36 -10.43
N PHE A 65 -2.08 -7.41 -9.16
CA PHE A 65 -3.08 -7.68 -8.14
C PHE A 65 -2.97 -6.71 -6.98
N THR A 66 -4.12 -6.17 -6.54
CA THR A 66 -4.25 -5.37 -5.31
C THR A 66 -5.21 -6.07 -4.36
N GLY A 67 -4.79 -6.26 -3.11
CA GLY A 67 -5.64 -6.88 -2.09
C GLY A 67 -4.90 -7.23 -0.81
N SER A 68 -5.47 -8.15 0.00
CA SER A 68 -4.82 -8.57 1.24
C SER A 68 -3.61 -9.47 1.00
N PRO A 69 -2.63 -9.52 1.93
CA PRO A 69 -1.50 -10.44 1.86
C PRO A 69 -1.90 -11.92 1.69
N ALA A 70 -3.00 -12.32 2.32
CA ALA A 70 -3.53 -13.69 2.17
C ALA A 70 -3.95 -14.00 0.73
N LEU A 71 -4.66 -13.08 0.08
CA LEU A 71 -5.04 -13.23 -1.33
C LEU A 71 -3.83 -13.09 -2.27
N GLY A 72 -2.89 -12.22 -1.96
CA GLY A 72 -1.63 -12.09 -2.71
C GLY A 72 -0.85 -13.39 -2.78
N ARG A 73 -0.80 -14.16 -1.68
CA ARG A 73 -0.19 -15.50 -1.66
C ARG A 73 -0.92 -16.49 -2.57
N ILE A 74 -2.25 -16.43 -2.62
CA ILE A 74 -3.05 -17.27 -3.53
C ILE A 74 -2.73 -16.93 -4.99
N VAL A 75 -2.68 -15.65 -5.33
CA VAL A 75 -2.32 -15.18 -6.69
C VAL A 75 -0.92 -15.64 -7.06
N MET A 76 0.05 -15.43 -6.19
CA MET A 76 1.44 -15.84 -6.41
C MET A 76 1.58 -17.36 -6.60
N THR A 77 0.86 -18.16 -5.80
CA THR A 77 0.84 -19.63 -5.93
C THR A 77 0.23 -20.07 -7.26
N ALA A 78 -0.81 -19.41 -7.72
CA ALA A 78 -1.42 -19.70 -9.02
C ALA A 78 -0.48 -19.30 -10.17
N ALA A 79 0.12 -18.13 -10.11
CA ALA A 79 1.06 -17.61 -11.10
C ALA A 79 2.30 -18.50 -11.24
N ALA A 80 2.79 -19.07 -10.13
CA ALA A 80 3.96 -19.95 -10.11
C ALA A 80 3.81 -21.18 -11.02
N ARG A 81 2.59 -21.68 -11.24
CA ARG A 81 2.32 -22.84 -12.13
C ARG A 81 2.74 -22.58 -13.57
N ASN A 82 2.67 -21.34 -14.01
CA ASN A 82 2.99 -20.92 -15.38
C ASN A 82 4.25 -20.02 -15.44
N LEU A 83 4.95 -19.82 -14.31
CA LEU A 83 6.06 -18.86 -14.17
C LEU A 83 5.64 -17.44 -14.56
N THR A 84 4.37 -17.09 -14.35
CA THR A 84 3.82 -15.77 -14.67
C THR A 84 4.39 -14.73 -13.69
N PRO A 85 5.03 -13.64 -14.15
CA PRO A 85 5.45 -12.55 -13.30
C PRO A 85 4.24 -11.87 -12.64
N VAL A 86 4.44 -11.42 -11.40
CA VAL A 86 3.39 -10.76 -10.62
C VAL A 86 3.85 -9.41 -10.11
N VAL A 87 2.93 -8.44 -10.08
CA VAL A 87 3.01 -7.22 -9.29
C VAL A 87 1.93 -7.32 -8.23
N LEU A 88 2.32 -7.31 -6.97
CA LEU A 88 1.42 -7.47 -5.82
C LEU A 88 1.42 -6.19 -4.99
N GLU A 89 0.29 -5.50 -4.98
CA GLU A 89 0.03 -4.36 -4.13
C GLU A 89 -0.83 -4.81 -2.95
N LEU A 90 -0.19 -5.01 -1.82
CA LEU A 90 -0.81 -5.57 -0.63
C LEU A 90 -0.90 -4.51 0.47
N GLY A 91 -1.55 -4.85 1.55
CA GLY A 91 -1.68 -3.96 2.69
C GLY A 91 -0.53 -4.10 3.68
N GLY A 92 -0.79 -3.66 4.88
CA GLY A 92 0.14 -3.77 6.00
C GLY A 92 -0.20 -2.76 7.08
N LYS A 93 0.52 -2.85 8.19
CA LYS A 93 0.37 -1.93 9.31
C LYS A 93 1.32 -0.75 9.15
N SER A 94 0.87 0.28 8.43
CA SER A 94 1.66 1.49 8.15
C SER A 94 1.80 2.38 9.40
N PRO A 95 2.99 2.46 10.03
CA PRO A 95 3.22 3.28 11.21
C PRO A 95 3.24 4.76 10.90
N SER A 96 2.74 5.56 11.83
CA SER A 96 3.03 6.98 11.93
C SER A 96 3.85 7.24 13.18
N ILE A 97 5.00 7.87 13.06
CA ILE A 97 5.87 8.24 14.18
C ILE A 97 5.74 9.74 14.43
N VAL A 98 5.42 10.12 15.66
CA VAL A 98 5.43 11.54 16.11
C VAL A 98 6.51 11.70 17.17
N ASP A 99 7.65 12.24 16.76
CA ASP A 99 8.84 12.36 17.59
C ASP A 99 8.99 13.77 18.18
N ARG A 100 9.92 13.92 19.14
CA ARG A 100 10.29 15.23 19.70
C ARG A 100 10.63 16.21 18.59
N GLY A 101 10.14 17.46 18.73
CA GLY A 101 10.33 18.49 17.73
C GLY A 101 9.33 18.46 16.56
N ALA A 102 8.35 17.54 16.57
CA ALA A 102 7.24 17.58 15.64
C ALA A 102 6.33 18.79 15.89
N ASP A 103 5.85 19.41 14.82
CA ASP A 103 4.70 20.32 14.90
C ASP A 103 3.44 19.50 15.12
N ILE A 104 2.94 19.51 16.37
CA ILE A 104 1.84 18.68 16.81
C ILE A 104 0.54 19.00 16.06
N GLU A 105 0.25 20.26 15.79
CA GLU A 105 -0.97 20.66 15.06
C GLU A 105 -0.94 20.17 13.62
N VAL A 106 0.21 20.23 12.98
CA VAL A 106 0.41 19.71 11.63
C VAL A 106 0.34 18.19 11.63
N ALA A 107 1.03 17.51 12.55
CA ALA A 107 1.03 16.05 12.66
C ALA A 107 -0.37 15.51 12.88
N ALA A 108 -1.08 16.04 13.90
CA ALA A 108 -2.44 15.63 14.23
C ALA A 108 -3.41 15.84 13.06
N ARG A 109 -3.35 17.00 12.40
CA ARG A 109 -4.22 17.29 11.25
C ARG A 109 -3.96 16.35 10.08
N ARG A 110 -2.69 16.09 9.72
CA ARG A 110 -2.33 15.23 8.60
C ARG A 110 -2.66 13.76 8.89
N ILE A 111 -2.38 13.30 10.10
CA ILE A 111 -2.72 11.93 10.53
C ILE A 111 -4.24 11.75 10.61
N ALA A 112 -5.00 12.72 11.15
CA ALA A 112 -6.46 12.68 11.17
C ALA A 112 -7.03 12.59 9.76
N TRP A 113 -6.56 13.45 8.85
CA TRP A 113 -6.95 13.40 7.44
C TRP A 113 -6.62 12.06 6.80
N GLY A 114 -5.39 11.58 6.93
CA GLY A 114 -4.98 10.30 6.34
C GLY A 114 -5.73 9.10 6.92
N LYS A 115 -6.09 9.16 8.20
CA LYS A 115 -6.87 8.10 8.86
C LYS A 115 -8.35 8.13 8.49
N THR A 116 -8.89 9.29 8.16
CA THR A 116 -10.31 9.44 7.82
C THR A 116 -10.58 9.45 6.33
N LEU A 117 -9.55 9.57 5.49
CA LEU A 117 -9.67 9.41 4.06
C LEU A 117 -10.23 8.01 3.75
N ASN A 118 -11.37 7.95 3.05
CA ASN A 118 -12.11 6.72 2.79
C ASN A 118 -12.43 5.91 4.08
N ALA A 119 -12.65 6.60 5.21
CA ALA A 119 -12.83 6.00 6.55
C ALA A 119 -11.69 5.03 6.93
N GLY A 120 -10.46 5.33 6.53
CA GLY A 120 -9.28 4.50 6.81
C GLY A 120 -9.18 3.22 5.98
N GLN A 121 -10.07 3.01 5.02
CA GLN A 121 -10.08 1.86 4.11
C GLN A 121 -9.12 2.12 2.93
N THR A 122 -7.86 2.35 3.26
CA THR A 122 -6.77 2.70 2.34
C THR A 122 -5.50 1.96 2.77
N CYS A 123 -4.85 1.26 1.86
CA CYS A 123 -3.68 0.41 2.12
C CYS A 123 -2.47 1.16 2.71
N ILE A 124 -2.42 2.48 2.53
CA ILE A 124 -1.40 3.37 3.10
C ILE A 124 -1.97 4.31 4.17
N ALA A 125 -3.19 4.08 4.68
CA ALA A 125 -3.69 4.87 5.80
C ALA A 125 -2.76 4.70 7.01
N PRO A 126 -2.55 5.75 7.83
CA PRO A 126 -1.96 5.60 9.15
C PRO A 126 -2.66 4.47 9.91
N ASP A 127 -1.98 3.35 10.13
CA ASP A 127 -2.60 2.17 10.75
C ASP A 127 -2.46 2.21 12.27
N TYR A 128 -1.27 2.57 12.78
CA TYR A 128 -1.03 2.84 14.18
C TYR A 128 -0.07 4.02 14.37
N LEU A 129 -0.12 4.62 15.54
CA LEU A 129 0.67 5.78 15.92
C LEU A 129 1.70 5.40 16.99
N LEU A 130 2.96 5.65 16.71
CA LEU A 130 4.05 5.69 17.68
C LEU A 130 4.31 7.15 18.05
N ILE A 131 4.20 7.49 19.31
CA ILE A 131 4.32 8.87 19.77
C ILE A 131 5.30 8.99 20.93
N HIS A 132 6.17 10.00 20.88
CA HIS A 132 7.00 10.30 22.03
C HIS A 132 6.11 10.63 23.23
N ARG A 133 6.34 9.96 24.38
CA ARG A 133 5.48 10.00 25.57
C ARG A 133 5.09 11.42 26.00
N SER A 134 6.02 12.37 25.95
CA SER A 134 5.76 13.76 26.36
C SER A 134 4.78 14.52 25.45
N LEU A 135 4.38 13.93 24.30
CA LEU A 135 3.51 14.58 23.32
C LEU A 135 2.10 14.02 23.28
N GLN A 136 1.81 12.94 24.03
CA GLN A 136 0.55 12.21 23.97
C GLN A 136 -0.69 13.09 24.18
N ASP A 137 -0.73 13.83 25.30
CA ASP A 137 -1.90 14.62 25.67
C ASP A 137 -2.13 15.75 24.65
N ARG A 138 -1.06 16.45 24.28
CA ARG A 138 -1.12 17.52 23.28
C ARG A 138 -1.58 17.01 21.92
N PHE A 139 -1.10 15.83 21.51
CA PHE A 139 -1.53 15.20 20.27
C PHE A 139 -2.99 14.79 20.33
N THR A 140 -3.44 14.19 21.43
CA THR A 140 -4.84 13.77 21.61
C THR A 140 -5.80 14.94 21.43
N GLU A 141 -5.50 16.06 22.10
CA GLU A 141 -6.31 17.28 21.97
C GLU A 141 -6.27 17.85 20.53
N ALA A 142 -5.07 17.91 19.92
CA ALA A 142 -4.91 18.41 18.57
C ALA A 142 -5.62 17.51 17.54
N PHE A 143 -5.59 16.18 17.75
CA PHE A 143 -6.27 15.20 16.91
C PHE A 143 -7.79 15.35 16.98
N ALA A 144 -8.36 15.52 18.19
CA ALA A 144 -9.79 15.80 18.37
C ALA A 144 -10.21 17.09 17.66
N ARG A 145 -9.43 18.18 17.83
CA ARG A 145 -9.67 19.44 17.10
C ARG A 145 -9.58 19.28 15.57
N ALA A 146 -8.65 18.46 15.10
CA ALA A 146 -8.49 18.19 13.68
C ALA A 146 -9.70 17.43 13.11
N LEU A 147 -10.19 16.39 13.81
CA LEU A 147 -11.39 15.65 13.41
C LEU A 147 -12.63 16.56 13.34
N HIS A 148 -12.81 17.41 14.35
CA HIS A 148 -13.90 18.39 14.34
C HIS A 148 -13.82 19.36 13.15
N ARG A 149 -12.63 19.85 12.80
CA ARG A 149 -12.44 20.71 11.60
C ARG A 149 -12.71 19.98 10.29
N LEU A 150 -12.41 18.68 10.20
CA LEU A 150 -12.58 17.89 8.99
C LEU A 150 -14.04 17.44 8.79
N HIS A 151 -14.73 17.11 9.87
CA HIS A 151 -16.02 16.43 9.79
C HIS A 151 -17.16 17.12 10.53
N GLY A 152 -16.88 18.23 11.23
CA GLY A 152 -17.86 18.94 12.06
C GLY A 152 -18.08 18.29 13.43
N ASP A 153 -19.16 18.68 14.12
CA ASP A 153 -19.53 18.19 15.46
C ASP A 153 -19.98 16.72 15.44
N ASP A 154 -20.54 16.29 14.34
CA ASP A 154 -21.01 14.92 14.13
C ASP A 154 -20.50 14.37 12.78
N ALA A 155 -19.45 13.56 12.86
CA ALA A 155 -18.86 12.94 11.69
C ALA A 155 -19.83 12.02 10.92
N GLN A 156 -20.87 11.47 11.59
CA GLN A 156 -21.88 10.65 10.93
C GLN A 156 -22.74 11.48 9.94
N GLN A 157 -22.94 12.75 10.24
CA GLN A 157 -23.70 13.67 9.37
C GLN A 157 -22.82 14.40 8.34
N SER A 158 -21.51 14.20 8.42
CA SER A 158 -20.58 14.86 7.49
C SER A 158 -20.72 14.29 6.06
N PRO A 159 -20.92 15.14 5.03
CA PRO A 159 -20.95 14.69 3.64
C PRO A 159 -19.58 14.24 3.13
N HIS A 160 -18.52 14.44 3.91
CA HIS A 160 -17.13 14.11 3.58
C HIS A 160 -16.65 12.83 4.27
N TYR A 161 -17.50 12.18 5.08
CA TYR A 161 -17.12 10.97 5.80
C TYR A 161 -17.92 9.76 5.31
N VAL A 162 -17.23 8.80 4.70
CA VAL A 162 -17.84 7.60 4.11
C VAL A 162 -18.10 6.51 5.17
N ARG A 163 -18.69 5.39 4.74
CA ARG A 163 -19.03 4.24 5.58
C ARG A 163 -18.13 3.05 5.30
N LEU A 164 -18.10 2.08 6.20
CA LEU A 164 -17.44 0.81 5.97
C LEU A 164 -18.13 0.09 4.80
N VAL A 165 -17.32 -0.57 3.98
CA VAL A 165 -17.76 -1.13 2.69
C VAL A 165 -18.83 -2.22 2.81
N ASN A 166 -18.81 -2.98 3.91
CA ASN A 166 -19.78 -4.04 4.20
C ASN A 166 -19.84 -4.35 5.71
N ASP A 167 -20.84 -5.14 6.11
CA ASP A 167 -21.10 -5.47 7.52
C ASP A 167 -19.94 -6.26 8.15
N ARG A 168 -19.33 -7.19 7.42
CA ARG A 168 -18.17 -7.94 7.90
C ARG A 168 -16.98 -7.03 8.25
N ALA A 169 -16.72 -6.02 7.43
CA ALA A 169 -15.67 -5.03 7.71
C ALA A 169 -16.04 -4.17 8.92
N PHE A 170 -17.32 -3.78 9.02
CA PHE A 170 -17.85 -3.04 10.17
C PHE A 170 -17.69 -3.84 11.47
N GLU A 171 -18.16 -5.08 11.53
CA GLU A 171 -18.06 -5.94 12.70
C GLU A 171 -16.60 -6.15 13.14
N ARG A 172 -15.70 -6.44 12.20
CA ARG A 172 -14.28 -6.62 12.47
C ARG A 172 -13.64 -5.36 13.06
N VAL A 173 -13.88 -4.20 12.46
CA VAL A 173 -13.27 -2.95 12.93
C VAL A 173 -13.88 -2.49 14.26
N THR A 174 -15.19 -2.68 14.46
CA THR A 174 -15.86 -2.40 15.74
C THR A 174 -15.28 -3.24 16.87
N SER A 175 -14.93 -4.51 16.63
CA SER A 175 -14.34 -5.38 17.64
C SER A 175 -13.00 -4.87 18.18
N TYR A 176 -12.30 -4.00 17.46
CA TYR A 176 -11.05 -3.39 17.90
C TYR A 176 -11.26 -2.30 18.97
N LEU A 177 -12.45 -1.70 19.06
CA LEU A 177 -12.73 -0.64 20.03
C LEU A 177 -12.60 -1.10 21.48
N ALA A 178 -12.80 -2.38 21.76
CA ALA A 178 -12.66 -2.97 23.09
C ALA A 178 -11.21 -3.34 23.44
N GLN A 179 -10.23 -3.11 22.56
CA GLN A 179 -8.84 -3.55 22.72
C GLN A 179 -7.91 -2.45 23.26
N GLY A 180 -8.46 -1.35 23.72
CA GLY A 180 -7.74 -0.24 24.32
C GLY A 180 -8.69 0.76 24.95
N LYS A 181 -8.12 1.81 25.53
CA LYS A 181 -8.87 2.92 26.10
C LYS A 181 -9.19 3.95 25.02
N ILE A 182 -10.46 4.20 24.80
CA ILE A 182 -10.91 5.23 23.85
C ILE A 182 -10.58 6.61 24.43
N LEU A 183 -9.78 7.39 23.70
CA LEU A 183 -9.45 8.77 24.04
C LEU A 183 -10.29 9.77 23.23
N VAL A 184 -10.62 9.44 21.98
CA VAL A 184 -11.41 10.26 21.07
C VAL A 184 -12.33 9.35 20.26
N GLY A 185 -13.56 9.75 20.00
CA GLY A 185 -14.52 9.01 19.17
C GLY A 185 -15.15 7.82 19.90
N GLY A 186 -15.34 6.71 19.18
CA GLY A 186 -15.82 5.43 19.71
C GLY A 186 -17.28 5.12 19.46
N ARG A 187 -18.08 6.06 18.92
CA ARG A 187 -19.48 5.77 18.56
C ARG A 187 -19.55 4.87 17.34
N THR A 188 -20.55 4.00 17.31
CA THR A 188 -20.83 3.14 16.16
C THR A 188 -22.32 3.10 15.87
N ASP A 189 -22.68 2.91 14.61
CA ASP A 189 -24.05 2.68 14.15
C ASP A 189 -24.06 1.52 13.14
N PRO A 190 -24.50 0.32 13.56
CA PRO A 190 -24.56 -0.84 12.66
C PRO A 190 -25.51 -0.65 11.47
N SER A 191 -26.58 0.11 11.65
CA SER A 191 -27.58 0.34 10.59
C SER A 191 -27.03 1.17 9.44
N ASP A 192 -26.00 1.98 9.71
CA ASP A 192 -25.32 2.86 8.77
C ASP A 192 -23.87 2.43 8.49
N ARG A 193 -23.41 1.32 9.07
CA ARG A 193 -22.01 0.88 9.02
C ARG A 193 -21.03 1.98 9.40
N TYR A 194 -21.47 2.84 10.30
CA TYR A 194 -20.72 3.98 10.79
C TYR A 194 -19.82 3.58 11.96
N ILE A 195 -18.56 3.98 11.91
CA ILE A 195 -17.63 3.99 13.04
C ILE A 195 -17.03 5.38 13.12
N GLU A 196 -17.18 6.03 14.26
CA GLU A 196 -16.57 7.32 14.50
C GLU A 196 -15.04 7.24 14.43
N PRO A 197 -14.34 8.21 13.82
CA PRO A 197 -12.88 8.25 13.87
C PRO A 197 -12.38 8.17 15.33
N THR A 198 -11.62 7.12 15.64
CA THR A 198 -11.33 6.75 17.03
C THR A 198 -9.83 6.68 17.28
N LEU A 199 -9.39 7.32 18.38
CA LEU A 199 -8.04 7.18 18.92
C LEU A 199 -8.08 6.27 20.14
N LEU A 200 -7.30 5.19 20.12
CA LEU A 200 -7.14 4.25 21.23
C LEU A 200 -5.77 4.42 21.90
N ALA A 201 -5.77 4.41 23.23
CA ALA A 201 -4.55 4.30 24.03
C ALA A 201 -4.53 2.99 24.82
N GLU A 202 -3.44 2.74 25.56
CA GLU A 202 -3.28 1.57 26.43
C GLU A 202 -3.55 0.25 25.69
N VAL A 203 -3.13 0.19 24.41
CA VAL A 203 -3.31 -0.99 23.54
C VAL A 203 -2.14 -1.95 23.76
N ASP A 204 -2.46 -3.23 23.99
CA ASP A 204 -1.46 -4.28 24.03
C ASP A 204 -0.85 -4.47 22.61
N PRO A 205 0.49 -4.39 22.45
CA PRO A 205 1.15 -4.66 21.17
C PRO A 205 0.83 -6.05 20.58
N GLY A 206 0.43 -7.02 21.40
CA GLY A 206 -0.01 -8.34 20.98
C GLY A 206 -1.49 -8.44 20.58
N ALA A 207 -2.31 -7.43 20.86
CA ALA A 207 -3.73 -7.45 20.56
C ALA A 207 -4.01 -7.53 19.03
N PRO A 208 -5.13 -8.12 18.59
CA PRO A 208 -5.52 -8.23 17.19
C PRO A 208 -5.46 -6.90 16.42
N VAL A 209 -5.86 -5.78 17.02
CA VAL A 209 -5.79 -4.44 16.42
C VAL A 209 -4.35 -4.06 16.03
N MET A 210 -3.34 -4.64 16.71
CA MET A 210 -1.93 -4.44 16.42
C MET A 210 -1.31 -5.54 15.56
N GLN A 211 -2.01 -6.64 15.28
CA GLN A 211 -1.52 -7.75 14.46
C GLN A 211 -2.05 -7.72 13.02
N GLU A 212 -3.28 -7.27 12.84
CA GLU A 212 -3.94 -7.19 11.54
C GLU A 212 -3.98 -5.75 11.01
N GLU A 213 -3.99 -5.58 9.70
CA GLU A 213 -4.31 -4.29 9.08
C GLU A 213 -5.72 -3.87 9.45
N ILE A 214 -5.87 -2.68 10.05
CA ILE A 214 -7.16 -2.22 10.56
C ILE A 214 -8.14 -1.96 9.41
N PHE A 215 -7.68 -1.29 8.35
CA PHE A 215 -8.51 -0.93 7.18
C PHE A 215 -9.84 -0.31 7.60
N GLY A 216 -9.75 0.68 8.49
CA GLY A 216 -10.87 1.34 9.15
C GLY A 216 -10.42 2.55 9.98
N PRO A 217 -11.37 3.31 10.57
CA PRO A 217 -11.10 4.61 11.18
C PRO A 217 -10.63 4.53 12.65
N VAL A 218 -10.00 3.44 13.05
CA VAL A 218 -9.47 3.25 14.41
C VAL A 218 -7.95 3.40 14.38
N LEU A 219 -7.38 4.22 15.24
CA LEU A 219 -5.96 4.52 15.35
C LEU A 219 -5.45 4.16 16.75
N PRO A 220 -4.79 3.01 16.93
CA PRO A 220 -4.08 2.71 18.17
C PRO A 220 -2.84 3.60 18.32
N MET A 221 -2.63 4.12 19.52
CA MET A 221 -1.52 4.98 19.91
C MET A 221 -0.66 4.28 20.97
N LEU A 222 0.64 4.11 20.68
CA LEU A 222 1.63 3.52 21.55
C LEU A 222 2.71 4.55 21.87
N PRO A 223 3.01 4.81 23.16
CA PRO A 223 4.07 5.72 23.54
C PRO A 223 5.46 5.07 23.42
N PHE A 224 6.45 5.91 23.15
CA PHE A 224 7.87 5.55 23.27
C PHE A 224 8.64 6.66 23.99
N ASP A 225 9.78 6.33 24.58
CA ASP A 225 10.66 7.28 25.24
C ASP A 225 11.92 7.57 24.43
N ASP A 226 12.40 6.57 23.69
CA ASP A 226 13.52 6.69 22.74
C ASP A 226 13.11 6.22 21.35
N ILE A 227 13.56 6.93 20.31
CA ILE A 227 13.23 6.61 18.91
C ILE A 227 13.68 5.19 18.51
N GLY A 228 14.69 4.64 19.19
CA GLY A 228 15.14 3.26 19.00
C GLY A 228 14.06 2.23 19.32
N GLU A 229 13.20 2.49 20.31
CA GLU A 229 12.06 1.63 20.66
C GLU A 229 11.04 1.58 19.52
N ALA A 230 10.72 2.75 18.94
CA ALA A 230 9.83 2.83 17.79
C ALA A 230 10.39 2.08 16.59
N VAL A 231 11.69 2.26 16.29
CA VAL A 231 12.37 1.56 15.20
C VAL A 231 12.40 0.05 15.45
N ALA A 232 12.67 -0.39 16.68
CA ALA A 232 12.67 -1.80 17.03
C ALA A 232 11.29 -2.44 16.84
N LEU A 233 10.23 -1.77 17.31
CA LEU A 233 8.85 -2.24 17.14
C LEU A 233 8.46 -2.39 15.66
N ILE A 234 8.90 -1.46 14.80
CA ILE A 234 8.64 -1.53 13.36
C ILE A 234 9.38 -2.69 12.73
N ASN A 235 10.65 -2.89 13.08
CA ASN A 235 11.50 -3.93 12.50
C ASN A 235 11.13 -5.35 12.97
N ASP A 236 10.50 -5.48 14.14
CA ASP A 236 9.98 -6.75 14.67
C ASP A 236 8.67 -7.19 13.98
N ARG A 237 8.13 -6.37 13.11
CA ARG A 237 6.89 -6.61 12.37
C ARG A 237 7.15 -6.82 10.88
N GLU A 238 6.12 -7.30 10.20
CA GLU A 238 6.12 -7.37 8.74
C GLU A 238 6.29 -5.98 8.12
N LYS A 239 7.06 -5.92 7.04
CA LYS A 239 7.37 -4.65 6.36
C LYS A 239 6.11 -3.99 5.83
N PRO A 240 5.82 -2.74 6.26
CA PRO A 240 4.60 -2.03 5.87
C PRO A 240 4.69 -1.48 4.45
N LEU A 241 3.53 -1.19 3.85
CA LEU A 241 3.44 -0.50 2.57
C LEU A 241 3.89 0.97 2.67
N ALA A 242 3.60 1.62 3.80
CA ALA A 242 4.04 3.00 4.04
C ALA A 242 4.59 3.19 5.46
N LEU A 243 5.48 4.18 5.62
CA LEU A 243 6.00 4.66 6.89
C LEU A 243 5.96 6.18 6.91
N TYR A 244 5.48 6.76 8.01
CA TYR A 244 5.33 8.20 8.18
C TYR A 244 6.12 8.67 9.40
N TYR A 245 6.87 9.75 9.26
CA TYR A 245 7.61 10.34 10.35
C TYR A 245 7.32 11.83 10.46
N PHE A 246 7.02 12.28 11.66
CA PHE A 246 6.84 13.69 12.04
C PHE A 246 7.88 14.10 13.05
N GLY A 247 8.66 15.14 12.72
CA GLY A 247 9.75 15.65 13.53
C GLY A 247 10.85 16.26 12.66
N PRO A 248 12.05 16.48 13.24
CA PRO A 248 13.20 17.00 12.51
C PRO A 248 13.56 16.11 11.32
N GLU A 249 13.79 16.72 10.15
CA GLU A 249 14.06 16.00 8.91
C GLU A 249 15.28 15.07 9.01
N LYS A 250 16.34 15.49 9.67
CA LYS A 250 17.54 14.67 9.86
C LYS A 250 17.21 13.36 10.61
N ALA A 251 16.48 13.46 11.73
CA ALA A 251 16.07 12.28 12.50
C ALA A 251 15.14 11.38 11.69
N GLY A 252 14.22 11.95 10.90
CA GLY A 252 13.37 11.18 10.00
C GLY A 252 14.16 10.41 8.95
N ARG A 253 15.18 11.01 8.33
CA ARG A 253 16.08 10.32 7.40
C ARG A 253 16.84 9.16 8.06
N GLU A 254 17.28 9.33 9.31
CA GLU A 254 17.92 8.27 10.09
C GLU A 254 16.96 7.12 10.39
N VAL A 255 15.71 7.42 10.71
CA VAL A 255 14.66 6.38 10.88
C VAL A 255 14.44 5.61 9.58
N LEU A 256 14.34 6.29 8.43
CA LEU A 256 14.17 5.63 7.14
C LEU A 256 15.35 4.72 6.77
N LEU A 257 16.58 5.08 7.14
CA LEU A 257 17.76 4.24 6.92
C LEU A 257 17.79 3.00 7.82
N ARG A 258 17.11 3.03 8.96
CA ARG A 258 17.06 1.95 9.96
C ARG A 258 15.83 1.05 9.83
N THR A 259 14.88 1.39 8.96
CA THR A 259 13.61 0.68 8.74
C THR A 259 13.44 0.30 7.28
N SER A 260 12.42 -0.50 6.98
CA SER A 260 12.05 -0.87 5.60
C SER A 260 10.55 -0.71 5.41
N SER A 261 10.17 -0.06 4.30
CA SER A 261 8.77 0.09 3.88
C SER A 261 8.66 0.19 2.36
N GLY A 262 7.47 0.04 1.80
CA GLY A 262 7.24 0.25 0.37
C GLY A 262 7.49 1.70 -0.04
N GLY A 263 6.96 2.65 0.73
CA GLY A 263 7.17 4.08 0.56
C GLY A 263 7.17 4.82 1.90
N ALA A 264 7.49 6.11 1.91
CA ALA A 264 7.51 6.91 3.12
C ALA A 264 7.18 8.38 2.88
N CYS A 265 6.73 9.09 3.93
CA CYS A 265 6.70 10.55 3.97
C CYS A 265 7.38 11.08 5.23
N LEU A 266 8.08 12.20 5.09
CA LEU A 266 8.56 13.00 6.21
C LEU A 266 7.62 14.19 6.41
N ASN A 267 7.12 14.34 7.61
CA ASN A 267 6.15 15.37 8.01
C ASN A 267 4.85 15.37 7.19
N ASP A 268 4.51 14.24 6.55
CA ASP A 268 3.26 14.06 5.83
C ASP A 268 2.78 12.61 5.89
N VAL A 269 1.58 12.34 5.34
CA VAL A 269 1.02 11.00 5.15
C VAL A 269 0.41 10.89 3.75
N ILE A 270 0.38 9.69 3.18
CA ILE A 270 -0.31 9.35 1.91
C ILE A 270 0.30 10.03 0.66
N MET A 271 0.87 11.22 0.78
CA MET A 271 1.27 12.07 -0.36
C MET A 271 2.30 11.43 -1.31
N GLN A 272 3.01 10.38 -0.90
CA GLN A 272 3.91 9.64 -1.79
C GLN A 272 3.17 8.98 -2.98
N ILE A 273 1.88 8.62 -2.82
CA ILE A 273 1.08 8.06 -3.92
C ILE A 273 0.60 9.14 -4.91
N ALA A 274 0.50 10.40 -4.47
CA ALA A 274 0.02 11.49 -5.31
C ALA A 274 1.05 11.96 -6.34
N ASN A 275 2.31 11.55 -6.21
CA ASN A 275 3.37 11.89 -7.15
C ASN A 275 3.62 10.73 -8.11
N ASP A 276 3.07 10.80 -9.31
CA ASP A 276 3.20 9.78 -10.35
C ASP A 276 4.65 9.55 -10.84
N ARG A 277 5.60 10.37 -10.42
CA ARG A 277 7.03 10.17 -10.73
C ARG A 277 7.76 9.35 -9.69
N LEU A 278 7.14 9.11 -8.53
CA LEU A 278 7.68 8.23 -7.51
C LEU A 278 7.16 6.81 -7.75
N PRO A 279 8.03 5.78 -7.62
CA PRO A 279 7.57 4.41 -7.66
C PRO A 279 6.64 4.14 -6.47
N PHE A 280 5.55 3.42 -6.71
CA PHE A 280 4.65 2.95 -5.68
C PHE A 280 4.62 1.41 -5.69
N GLY A 281 4.82 0.81 -4.53
CA GLY A 281 4.83 -0.64 -4.37
C GLY A 281 5.32 -1.06 -3.00
N GLY A 282 4.98 -2.29 -2.62
CA GLY A 282 5.31 -2.88 -1.34
C GLY A 282 6.67 -3.61 -1.34
N VAL A 283 7.04 -4.10 -0.17
CA VAL A 283 8.22 -4.93 0.07
C VAL A 283 7.90 -6.04 1.07
N GLY A 284 8.29 -7.28 0.77
CA GLY A 284 7.97 -8.43 1.63
C GLY A 284 6.46 -8.67 1.72
N ASN A 285 5.89 -8.62 2.92
CA ASN A 285 4.46 -8.90 3.13
C ASN A 285 3.54 -7.80 2.58
N SER A 286 4.05 -6.58 2.36
CA SER A 286 3.27 -5.47 1.77
C SER A 286 3.24 -5.49 0.25
N GLY A 287 4.01 -6.33 -0.41
CA GLY A 287 3.92 -6.48 -1.85
C GLY A 287 5.22 -6.85 -2.55
N MET A 288 5.13 -6.85 -3.89
CA MET A 288 6.19 -7.22 -4.80
C MET A 288 6.02 -6.46 -6.11
N GLY A 289 7.11 -5.94 -6.65
CA GLY A 289 7.05 -5.06 -7.82
C GLY A 289 6.65 -3.63 -7.43
N ARG A 290 6.46 -2.80 -8.44
CA ARG A 290 6.09 -1.39 -8.29
C ARG A 290 5.51 -0.85 -9.59
N TYR A 291 4.80 0.25 -9.48
CA TYR A 291 4.22 0.96 -10.62
C TYR A 291 4.25 2.47 -10.34
N HIS A 292 3.63 3.28 -11.12
CA HIS A 292 3.66 4.73 -11.36
C HIS A 292 4.73 5.14 -12.37
N GLY A 293 4.37 6.09 -13.22
CA GLY A 293 5.23 6.66 -14.23
C GLY A 293 5.95 5.60 -15.07
N ARG A 294 7.27 5.71 -15.14
CA ARG A 294 8.11 4.78 -15.88
C ARG A 294 8.08 3.35 -15.30
N ASP A 295 7.96 3.21 -13.98
CA ASP A 295 7.91 1.89 -13.34
C ASP A 295 6.68 1.10 -13.81
N SER A 296 5.54 1.78 -14.13
CA SER A 296 4.38 1.14 -14.74
C SER A 296 4.70 0.54 -16.11
N PHE A 297 5.41 1.28 -16.96
CA PHE A 297 5.85 0.77 -18.27
C PHE A 297 6.82 -0.41 -18.11
N ASP A 298 7.81 -0.28 -17.22
CA ASP A 298 8.82 -1.30 -16.98
C ASP A 298 8.19 -2.57 -16.38
N ALA A 299 7.14 -2.45 -15.53
CA ALA A 299 6.44 -3.60 -14.92
C ALA A 299 5.72 -4.50 -15.93
N PHE A 300 5.26 -3.93 -17.06
CA PHE A 300 4.58 -4.67 -18.14
C PHE A 300 5.45 -4.85 -19.38
N SER A 301 6.76 -4.62 -19.27
CA SER A 301 7.71 -4.72 -20.37
C SER A 301 8.81 -5.73 -20.08
N HIS A 302 9.25 -6.47 -21.10
CA HIS A 302 10.42 -7.32 -21.02
C HIS A 302 11.61 -6.69 -21.73
N ARG A 303 12.74 -6.55 -21.03
CA ARG A 303 13.99 -6.05 -21.60
C ARG A 303 14.79 -7.21 -22.18
N ARG A 304 14.92 -7.25 -23.51
CA ARG A 304 15.72 -8.25 -24.21
C ARG A 304 17.08 -7.66 -24.59
N GLY A 305 18.14 -8.30 -24.11
CA GLY A 305 19.49 -7.98 -24.59
C GLY A 305 19.69 -8.50 -26.02
N VAL A 306 20.19 -7.64 -26.91
CA VAL A 306 20.53 -7.98 -28.29
C VAL A 306 21.96 -7.54 -28.55
N VAL A 307 22.77 -8.47 -29.06
CA VAL A 307 24.14 -8.17 -29.50
C VAL A 307 24.15 -8.25 -31.03
N GLU A 308 24.47 -7.16 -31.67
CA GLU A 308 24.75 -7.10 -33.11
C GLU A 308 26.25 -7.23 -33.34
N SER A 309 26.67 -8.25 -34.03
CA SER A 309 28.07 -8.47 -34.38
C SER A 309 28.22 -8.49 -35.88
N PRO A 310 29.24 -7.82 -36.46
CA PRO A 310 29.54 -7.91 -37.89
C PRO A 310 29.94 -9.35 -38.22
N ALA A 311 29.51 -9.81 -39.40
CA ALA A 311 29.87 -11.14 -39.89
C ALA A 311 31.38 -11.28 -40.19
N ARG A 312 32.05 -10.15 -40.40
CA ARG A 312 33.50 -10.05 -40.67
C ARG A 312 34.08 -8.78 -40.05
N PRO A 313 35.31 -8.83 -39.47
CA PRO A 313 36.15 -10.01 -39.28
C PRO A 313 35.62 -10.91 -38.18
N ASP A 314 35.65 -12.24 -38.42
CA ASP A 314 35.40 -13.22 -37.38
C ASP A 314 36.70 -13.56 -36.69
N LEU A 315 36.75 -13.40 -35.37
CA LEU A 315 37.99 -13.55 -34.57
C LEU A 315 38.23 -15.01 -34.23
N PRO A 316 39.32 -15.63 -34.77
CA PRO A 316 39.63 -17.04 -34.50
C PRO A 316 39.83 -17.40 -33.04
N LEU A 317 40.10 -16.38 -32.21
CA LEU A 317 40.23 -16.53 -30.73
C LEU A 317 38.96 -16.97 -30.01
N ARG A 318 37.81 -16.80 -30.71
CA ARG A 318 36.47 -17.17 -30.20
C ARG A 318 36.23 -18.68 -30.24
N TYR A 319 36.99 -19.40 -31.08
CA TYR A 319 36.73 -20.82 -31.39
C TYR A 319 37.88 -21.74 -30.95
N PRO A 320 37.57 -23.02 -30.62
CA PRO A 320 38.61 -24.01 -30.43
C PRO A 320 39.55 -24.11 -31.65
N PRO A 321 40.83 -24.41 -31.43
CA PRO A 321 41.48 -24.79 -30.19
C PRO A 321 42.01 -23.64 -29.30
N TYR A 322 41.35 -22.46 -29.36
CA TYR A 322 41.64 -21.29 -28.49
C TYR A 322 43.12 -20.83 -28.49
N LYS A 323 43.73 -20.87 -29.66
CA LYS A 323 45.12 -20.37 -29.80
C LYS A 323 45.16 -18.88 -29.50
N GLY A 324 45.89 -18.49 -28.44
CA GLY A 324 45.98 -17.10 -28.00
C GLY A 324 45.14 -16.75 -26.76
N PHE A 325 44.51 -17.72 -26.07
CA PHE A 325 43.76 -17.50 -24.82
C PHE A 325 44.54 -16.73 -23.74
N ARG A 326 45.90 -16.83 -23.75
CA ARG A 326 46.76 -16.04 -22.87
C ARG A 326 46.62 -14.52 -23.08
N TRP A 327 46.27 -14.07 -24.29
CA TRP A 327 46.05 -12.65 -24.60
C TRP A 327 44.71 -12.18 -24.14
N VAL A 328 43.67 -13.01 -24.27
CA VAL A 328 42.31 -12.70 -23.79
C VAL A 328 42.30 -12.54 -22.27
N LYS A 329 43.04 -13.36 -21.53
CA LYS A 329 43.19 -13.25 -20.05
C LYS A 329 43.81 -11.94 -19.58
N LYS A 330 44.48 -11.18 -20.44
CA LYS A 330 45.08 -9.89 -20.08
C LYS A 330 44.13 -8.69 -20.33
N ILE A 331 43.01 -8.95 -21.03
CA ILE A 331 42.04 -7.91 -21.42
C ILE A 331 40.79 -8.01 -20.54
N LEU A 332 40.47 -9.15 -19.96
CA LEU A 332 39.48 -9.40 -18.92
C LEU A 332 40.05 -9.16 -17.52
#